data_240ab0bf94f0977f615fd39483a17174
#
_entry.id   240ab0bf94f0977f615fd39483a17174
#
_cell.length_a   1.000
_cell.length_b   1.000
_cell.length_c   1.000
_cell.angle_alpha   90.00
_cell.angle_beta   90.00
_cell.angle_gamma   90.00
#
_symmetry.space_group_name_H-M   'P 1'
#
loop_
_entity.id
_entity.type
_entity.pdbx_description
1 polymer ?
#
loop_
_entity_poly.entity_id
_entity_poly.type
_entity_poly.pdbx_seq_one_letter_code
_entity_poly.pdbx_strand_id
1 'polypeptide(L)'
;ARIGTKRLTPLFGYTGFGNMQSKLNADQTINIRGTEGGYFTDLATGEIIDHWDNPWTGETVEVFPFINKKMRGHLTEEMPRFTMGNIDTDNPTLMNEAEAKDGQSSIPFILPWEKIGDQYLLSWEYSHEYTNPVTRDKWPKAHTTQIINPSEHFTFYTPVDQMNDRSNPSAPFYAGFMRTSPWWPWMRMGQSEIDGALFGRMHSFKITGTMSDIPDPVLKRVEKDHPEILEVQSGWGNTIPKGTWEAYAEEVPHEI
;
A
#
# COMPACT_ATOMS: atom_id res chain seq x y z
N ALA A 1 7.68 6.41 13.05
CA ALA A 1 8.95 6.12 13.74
C ALA A 1 10.11 6.73 12.94
N ARG A 2 11.11 7.26 13.59
CA ARG A 2 12.31 7.84 12.97
C ARG A 2 13.41 6.78 12.86
N ILE A 3 13.92 6.52 11.65
CA ILE A 3 15.08 5.65 11.44
C ILE A 3 16.35 6.51 11.46
N GLY A 4 17.46 5.94 11.93
CA GLY A 4 18.74 6.64 12.09
C GLY A 4 19.00 7.17 13.49
N THR A 5 18.01 7.04 14.39
CA THR A 5 18.22 7.24 15.83
C THR A 5 18.24 5.88 16.53
N LYS A 6 18.89 5.79 17.67
CA LYS A 6 18.90 4.56 18.48
C LYS A 6 17.53 4.18 19.07
N ARG A 7 16.49 5.00 18.85
CA ARG A 7 15.17 4.83 19.44
C ARG A 7 14.08 5.15 18.43
N LEU A 8 13.15 4.21 18.24
CA LEU A 8 11.91 4.46 17.51
C LEU A 8 10.96 5.29 18.38
N THR A 9 10.37 6.33 17.80
CA THR A 9 9.36 7.15 18.45
C THR A 9 8.01 6.83 17.84
N PRO A 10 7.05 6.28 18.59
CA PRO A 10 5.68 6.11 18.11
C PRO A 10 5.07 7.47 17.76
N LEU A 11 4.39 7.58 16.63
CA LEU A 11 3.78 8.82 16.15
C LEU A 11 2.26 8.74 16.11
N PHE A 12 1.75 7.70 15.48
CA PHE A 12 0.31 7.47 15.28
C PHE A 12 0.08 5.98 15.02
N GLY A 13 -1.16 5.54 15.20
CA GLY A 13 -1.66 4.26 14.73
C GLY A 13 -2.12 4.33 13.27
N TYR A 14 -2.54 3.19 12.75
CA TYR A 14 -3.12 3.08 11.42
C TYR A 14 -4.19 1.99 11.42
N THR A 15 -5.29 2.24 10.74
CA THR A 15 -6.34 1.26 10.48
C THR A 15 -6.87 1.42 9.06
N GLY A 16 -7.12 0.32 8.36
CA GLY A 16 -7.54 0.35 6.97
C GLY A 16 -7.93 -1.01 6.44
N PHE A 17 -8.24 -1.07 5.17
CA PHE A 17 -8.56 -2.29 4.46
C PHE A 17 -8.09 -2.23 3.00
N GLY A 18 -7.91 -3.41 2.39
CA GLY A 18 -7.73 -3.57 0.95
C GLY A 18 -8.83 -4.45 0.39
N ASN A 19 -9.33 -4.08 -0.79
CA ASN A 19 -10.31 -4.84 -1.54
C ASN A 19 -9.68 -5.31 -2.85
N MET A 20 -9.56 -6.62 -3.03
CA MET A 20 -8.83 -7.20 -4.16
C MET A 20 -9.66 -8.24 -4.90
N GLN A 21 -9.46 -8.29 -6.20
CA GLN A 21 -9.98 -9.32 -7.08
C GLN A 21 -8.85 -9.94 -7.89
N SER A 22 -8.93 -11.23 -8.12
CA SER A 22 -8.01 -11.97 -8.96
C SER A 22 -8.75 -12.63 -10.12
N LYS A 23 -8.06 -12.78 -11.25
CA LYS A 23 -8.55 -13.47 -12.43
C LYS A 23 -7.48 -14.45 -12.91
N LEU A 24 -7.82 -15.73 -12.98
CA LEU A 24 -6.99 -16.73 -13.65
C LEU A 24 -7.16 -16.60 -15.16
N ASN A 25 -6.06 -16.42 -15.85
CA ASN A 25 -6.01 -16.36 -17.31
C ASN A 25 -5.87 -17.77 -17.93
N ALA A 26 -6.12 -17.90 -19.23
CA ALA A 26 -6.03 -19.18 -19.94
C ALA A 26 -4.62 -19.78 -19.96
N ASP A 27 -3.60 -18.95 -19.89
CA ASP A 27 -2.18 -19.31 -19.80
C ASP A 27 -1.69 -19.63 -18.39
N GLN A 28 -2.62 -19.76 -17.43
CA GLN A 28 -2.35 -20.03 -16.01
C GLN A 28 -1.72 -18.85 -15.25
N THR A 29 -1.59 -17.69 -15.86
CA THR A 29 -1.21 -16.48 -15.13
C THR A 29 -2.38 -15.90 -14.36
N ILE A 30 -2.12 -15.07 -13.36
CA ILE A 30 -3.15 -14.45 -12.51
C ILE A 30 -3.01 -12.93 -12.59
N ASN A 31 -4.07 -12.28 -13.03
CA ASN A 31 -4.19 -10.84 -12.91
C ASN A 31 -4.84 -10.47 -11.58
N ILE A 32 -4.30 -9.44 -10.92
CA ILE A 32 -4.82 -8.88 -9.68
C ILE A 32 -5.20 -7.43 -9.92
N ARG A 33 -6.31 -7.02 -9.35
CA ARG A 33 -6.72 -5.62 -9.26
C ARG A 33 -7.28 -5.33 -7.89
N GLY A 34 -7.16 -4.10 -7.44
CA GLY A 34 -7.64 -3.75 -6.10
C GLY A 34 -7.66 -2.26 -5.82
N THR A 35 -8.19 -1.97 -4.67
CA THR A 35 -8.18 -0.68 -4.00
C THR A 35 -7.73 -0.89 -2.57
N GLU A 36 -7.13 0.12 -1.98
CA GLU A 36 -6.68 0.08 -0.59
C GLU A 36 -6.85 1.46 0.03
N GLY A 37 -7.25 1.50 1.28
CA GLY A 37 -7.39 2.74 2.00
C GLY A 37 -7.33 2.55 3.49
N GLY A 38 -6.86 3.60 4.17
CA GLY A 38 -6.82 3.62 5.62
C GLY A 38 -6.48 4.98 6.18
N TYR A 39 -6.67 5.07 7.47
CA TYR A 39 -6.58 6.31 8.22
C TYR A 39 -5.58 6.18 9.36
N PHE A 40 -4.93 7.29 9.65
CA PHE A 40 -4.07 7.40 10.81
C PHE A 40 -4.91 7.65 12.06
N THR A 41 -4.47 7.11 13.19
CA THR A 41 -5.20 7.17 14.44
C THR A 41 -4.33 7.68 15.59
N ASP A 42 -4.95 8.33 16.54
CA ASP A 42 -4.30 8.68 17.81
C ASP A 42 -3.90 7.43 18.58
N LEU A 43 -2.71 7.43 19.17
CA LEU A 43 -2.16 6.26 19.87
C LEU A 43 -2.84 5.95 21.19
N ALA A 44 -3.45 6.94 21.83
CA ALA A 44 -4.06 6.78 23.15
C ALA A 44 -5.54 6.41 23.03
N THR A 45 -6.24 7.02 22.07
CA THR A 45 -7.70 6.83 21.92
C THR A 45 -8.06 5.84 20.82
N GLY A 46 -7.19 5.64 19.80
CA GLY A 46 -7.48 4.86 18.60
C GLY A 46 -8.42 5.56 17.62
N GLU A 47 -8.82 6.81 17.90
CA GLU A 47 -9.69 7.59 17.02
C GLU A 47 -8.94 8.06 15.77
N ILE A 48 -9.64 8.18 14.63
CA ILE A 48 -9.10 8.74 13.39
C ILE A 48 -8.75 10.21 13.61
N ILE A 49 -7.55 10.60 13.20
CA ILE A 49 -7.06 11.97 13.32
C ILE A 49 -7.18 12.71 11.99
N ASP A 50 -7.73 13.91 12.01
CA ASP A 50 -7.80 14.83 10.88
C ASP A 50 -6.63 15.81 10.86
N HIS A 51 -6.03 16.03 12.02
CA HIS A 51 -4.89 16.93 12.20
C HIS A 51 -3.83 16.27 13.07
N TRP A 52 -2.60 16.65 12.86
CA TRP A 52 -1.46 16.16 13.64
C TRP A 52 -0.49 17.29 13.97
N ASP A 53 -0.16 17.43 15.24
CA ASP A 53 0.84 18.38 15.69
C ASP A 53 2.23 17.81 15.43
N ASN A 54 2.91 18.36 14.43
CA ASN A 54 4.23 17.92 14.05
C ASN A 54 5.26 18.34 15.12
N PRO A 55 5.85 17.37 15.86
CA PRO A 55 6.75 17.70 16.97
C PRO A 55 8.09 18.27 16.54
N TRP A 56 8.40 18.26 15.25
CA TRP A 56 9.68 18.76 14.73
C TRP A 56 9.57 20.13 14.07
N THR A 57 8.47 20.39 13.38
CA THR A 57 8.23 21.69 12.73
C THR A 57 7.41 22.63 13.60
N GLY A 58 6.68 22.12 14.58
CA GLY A 58 5.73 22.89 15.41
C GLY A 58 4.45 23.28 14.68
N GLU A 59 4.25 22.78 13.45
CA GLU A 59 3.02 23.04 12.67
C GLU A 59 1.95 22.00 13.01
N THR A 60 0.71 22.43 13.14
CA THR A 60 -0.46 21.52 13.04
C THR A 60 -0.76 21.32 11.57
N VAL A 61 -0.69 20.10 11.10
CA VAL A 61 -0.88 19.72 9.69
C VAL A 61 -2.16 18.92 9.52
N GLU A 62 -2.82 19.09 8.38
CA GLU A 62 -3.95 18.25 7.97
C GLU A 62 -3.41 16.87 7.58
N VAL A 63 -4.05 15.82 8.09
CA VAL A 63 -3.66 14.44 7.84
C VAL A 63 -4.30 13.95 6.56
N PHE A 64 -3.48 13.56 5.59
CA PHE A 64 -3.96 12.95 4.35
C PHE A 64 -4.02 11.43 4.51
N PRO A 65 -5.12 10.76 4.17
CA PRO A 65 -5.28 9.32 4.34
C PRO A 65 -4.35 8.54 3.41
N PHE A 66 -4.10 7.28 3.75
CA PHE A 66 -3.42 6.36 2.85
C PHE A 66 -4.43 5.84 1.82
N ILE A 67 -4.19 6.11 0.54
CA ILE A 67 -5.13 5.78 -0.54
C ILE A 67 -4.39 5.18 -1.73
N ASN A 68 -4.82 4.00 -2.15
CA ASN A 68 -4.46 3.38 -3.42
C ASN A 68 -5.75 3.09 -4.21
N LYS A 69 -6.07 3.96 -5.15
CA LYS A 69 -7.33 3.88 -5.89
C LYS A 69 -7.32 2.81 -7.00
N LYS A 70 -6.13 2.42 -7.46
CA LYS A 70 -5.96 1.51 -8.60
C LYS A 70 -4.71 0.66 -8.42
N MET A 71 -4.84 -0.46 -7.76
CA MET A 71 -3.76 -1.44 -7.70
C MET A 71 -3.89 -2.45 -8.84
N ARG A 72 -2.77 -2.87 -9.39
CA ARG A 72 -2.68 -3.90 -10.41
C ARG A 72 -1.51 -4.81 -10.11
N GLY A 73 -1.67 -6.08 -10.41
CA GLY A 73 -0.63 -7.08 -10.32
C GLY A 73 -0.80 -8.15 -11.39
N HIS A 74 0.30 -8.77 -11.76
CA HIS A 74 0.35 -9.90 -12.66
C HIS A 74 1.30 -10.94 -12.10
N LEU A 75 0.80 -12.15 -11.87
CA LEU A 75 1.57 -13.26 -11.31
C LEU A 75 1.72 -14.33 -12.38
N THR A 76 2.95 -14.80 -12.57
CA THR A 76 3.29 -15.91 -13.45
C THR A 76 3.92 -17.04 -12.65
N GLU A 77 3.84 -18.28 -13.15
CA GLU A 77 4.38 -19.45 -12.47
C GLU A 77 5.91 -19.51 -12.53
N GLU A 78 6.49 -19.10 -13.67
CA GLU A 78 7.94 -19.18 -13.90
C GLU A 78 8.73 -18.02 -13.31
N MET A 79 8.17 -16.82 -13.35
CA MET A 79 8.71 -15.62 -12.70
C MET A 79 7.55 -14.73 -12.27
N PRO A 80 6.90 -15.05 -11.16
CA PRO A 80 5.83 -14.20 -10.69
C PRO A 80 6.37 -12.80 -10.45
N ARG A 81 5.75 -11.82 -11.08
CA ARG A 81 6.09 -10.41 -10.93
C ARG A 81 4.91 -9.67 -10.34
N PHE A 82 5.19 -8.92 -9.32
CA PHE A 82 4.26 -7.93 -8.82
C PHE A 82 4.70 -6.57 -9.34
N THR A 83 3.85 -5.91 -10.08
CA THR A 83 4.14 -4.59 -10.61
C THR A 83 3.18 -3.58 -9.99
N MET A 84 3.74 -2.58 -9.37
CA MET A 84 3.03 -1.38 -8.95
C MET A 84 3.32 -0.32 -10.02
N GLY A 85 2.35 0.01 -10.83
CA GLY A 85 2.56 0.96 -11.92
C GLY A 85 1.58 0.78 -13.08
N ASN A 86 1.89 1.37 -14.22
CA ASN A 86 1.14 1.19 -15.46
C ASN A 86 1.29 -0.25 -15.95
N ILE A 87 0.29 -1.07 -15.69
CA ILE A 87 0.27 -2.46 -16.12
C ILE A 87 -0.82 -2.63 -17.17
N ASP A 88 -0.42 -3.02 -18.37
CA ASP A 88 -1.34 -3.64 -19.33
C ASP A 88 -1.51 -5.11 -18.95
N THR A 89 -2.53 -5.41 -18.14
CA THR A 89 -2.84 -6.77 -17.74
C THR A 89 -3.42 -7.62 -18.86
N ASP A 90 -3.79 -7.01 -19.99
CA ASP A 90 -4.23 -7.72 -21.19
C ASP A 90 -3.05 -8.07 -22.12
N ASN A 91 -1.88 -7.42 -21.91
CA ASN A 91 -0.66 -7.72 -22.65
C ASN A 91 0.59 -7.64 -21.73
N PRO A 92 0.89 -8.71 -20.96
CA PRO A 92 1.98 -8.73 -19.99
C PRO A 92 3.38 -8.49 -20.60
N THR A 93 3.56 -8.68 -21.89
CA THR A 93 4.84 -8.40 -22.57
C THR A 93 5.14 -6.90 -22.64
N LEU A 94 4.12 -6.05 -22.67
CA LEU A 94 4.30 -4.59 -22.67
C LEU A 94 4.66 -4.03 -21.31
N MET A 95 4.48 -4.80 -20.24
CA MET A 95 4.85 -4.37 -18.88
C MET A 95 6.33 -4.03 -18.78
N ASN A 96 7.20 -4.87 -19.36
CA ASN A 96 8.64 -4.66 -19.29
C ASN A 96 9.09 -3.39 -20.04
N GLU A 97 8.41 -3.03 -21.11
CA GLU A 97 8.70 -1.81 -21.87
C GLU A 97 8.16 -0.55 -21.18
N ALA A 98 6.98 -0.65 -20.57
CA ALA A 98 6.41 0.43 -19.79
C ALA A 98 7.25 0.72 -18.54
N GLU A 99 7.68 -0.31 -17.83
CA GLU A 99 8.58 -0.20 -16.66
C GLU A 99 9.90 0.50 -17.01
N ALA A 100 10.48 0.14 -18.15
CA ALA A 100 11.73 0.75 -18.61
C ALA A 100 11.57 2.25 -18.96
N LYS A 101 10.36 2.65 -19.38
CA LYS A 101 10.06 4.05 -19.74
C LYS A 101 9.74 4.93 -18.55
N ASP A 102 9.03 4.38 -17.55
CA ASP A 102 8.51 5.16 -16.41
C ASP A 102 9.38 5.04 -15.16
N GLY A 103 10.49 4.30 -15.22
CA GLY A 103 11.37 4.08 -14.07
C GLY A 103 10.76 3.23 -12.97
N GLN A 104 9.66 2.54 -13.26
CA GLN A 104 9.00 1.64 -12.32
C GLN A 104 9.58 0.23 -12.45
N SER A 105 10.07 -0.31 -11.36
CA SER A 105 10.67 -1.64 -11.35
C SER A 105 9.63 -2.75 -11.20
N SER A 106 9.68 -3.77 -12.07
CA SER A 106 9.04 -5.03 -11.79
C SER A 106 9.89 -5.84 -10.83
N ILE A 107 9.26 -6.37 -9.81
CA ILE A 107 9.93 -7.13 -8.78
C ILE A 107 9.65 -8.60 -9.02
N PRO A 108 10.69 -9.45 -9.17
CA PRO A 108 10.49 -10.88 -9.20
C PRO A 108 9.82 -11.33 -7.90
N PHE A 109 8.72 -12.05 -8.04
CA PHE A 109 7.93 -12.51 -6.92
C PHE A 109 7.90 -14.03 -6.95
N ILE A 110 8.71 -14.64 -6.13
CA ILE A 110 8.71 -16.08 -5.90
C ILE A 110 7.83 -16.34 -4.69
N LEU A 111 6.83 -17.19 -4.84
CA LEU A 111 5.93 -17.60 -3.76
C LEU A 111 6.35 -18.96 -3.19
N PRO A 112 7.46 -19.06 -2.43
CA PRO A 112 7.83 -20.29 -1.77
C PRO A 112 6.97 -20.46 -0.52
N TRP A 113 5.80 -21.08 -0.68
CA TRP A 113 5.03 -21.50 0.46
C TRP A 113 5.75 -22.62 1.18
N GLU A 114 6.14 -22.37 2.43
CA GLU A 114 6.74 -23.35 3.31
C GLU A 114 5.68 -23.95 4.23
N LYS A 115 5.64 -25.28 4.33
CA LYS A 115 4.76 -25.95 5.28
C LYS A 115 5.47 -26.08 6.63
N ILE A 116 4.89 -25.49 7.66
CA ILE A 116 5.37 -25.57 9.04
C ILE A 116 4.22 -26.06 9.92
N GLY A 117 4.27 -27.35 10.30
CA GLY A 117 3.17 -27.97 11.05
C GLY A 117 1.88 -28.01 10.25
N ASP A 118 0.84 -27.39 10.78
CA ASP A 118 -0.49 -27.26 10.17
C ASP A 118 -0.71 -25.96 9.41
N GLN A 119 0.35 -25.14 9.24
CA GLN A 119 0.31 -23.86 8.55
C GLN A 119 1.17 -23.89 7.29
N TYR A 120 0.74 -23.16 6.27
CA TYR A 120 1.60 -22.63 5.23
C TYR A 120 2.08 -21.23 5.61
N LEU A 121 3.37 -21.00 5.43
CA LEU A 121 4.04 -19.72 5.61
C LEU A 121 4.54 -19.21 4.26
N LEU A 122 4.35 -17.93 3.98
CA LEU A 122 4.98 -17.23 2.88
C LEU A 122 5.62 -15.95 3.41
N SER A 123 6.93 -15.85 3.29
CA SER A 123 7.66 -14.60 3.55
C SER A 123 8.05 -13.96 2.24
N TRP A 124 7.80 -12.67 2.14
CA TRP A 124 8.05 -11.91 0.93
C TRP A 124 8.46 -10.49 1.28
N GLU A 125 9.51 -10.03 0.64
CA GLU A 125 10.00 -8.67 0.78
C GLU A 125 10.35 -8.08 -0.58
N TYR A 126 10.12 -6.79 -0.72
CA TYR A 126 10.49 -6.06 -1.91
C TYR A 126 10.80 -4.60 -1.61
N SER A 127 11.65 -4.04 -2.45
CA SER A 127 11.91 -2.60 -2.49
C SER A 127 11.68 -2.10 -3.91
N HIS A 128 11.10 -0.94 -4.03
CA HIS A 128 10.89 -0.29 -5.32
C HIS A 128 11.18 1.20 -5.20
N GLU A 129 11.36 1.86 -6.33
CA GLU A 129 11.59 3.29 -6.36
C GLU A 129 10.87 3.93 -7.55
N TYR A 130 10.43 5.16 -7.35
CA TYR A 130 9.81 5.97 -8.39
C TYR A 130 9.98 7.46 -8.10
N THR A 131 9.85 8.29 -9.15
CA THR A 131 9.96 9.74 -9.00
C THR A 131 8.81 10.28 -8.14
N ASN A 132 9.14 11.14 -7.18
CA ASN A 132 8.16 11.76 -6.31
C ASN A 132 7.26 12.75 -7.11
N PRO A 133 5.95 12.51 -7.22
CA PRO A 133 5.02 13.42 -7.90
C PRO A 133 4.80 14.74 -7.13
N VAL A 134 5.05 14.74 -5.81
CA VAL A 134 5.00 15.93 -4.97
C VAL A 134 6.32 16.69 -5.13
N THR A 135 6.38 17.60 -6.09
CA THR A 135 7.62 18.29 -6.47
C THR A 135 7.93 19.48 -5.55
N ARG A 136 9.22 19.81 -5.40
CA ARG A 136 9.66 20.87 -4.49
C ARG A 136 9.22 22.26 -4.92
N ASP A 137 9.09 22.49 -6.21
CA ASP A 137 8.64 23.77 -6.77
C ASP A 137 7.17 24.08 -6.47
N LYS A 138 6.35 23.05 -6.27
CA LYS A 138 4.93 23.18 -5.97
C LYS A 138 4.60 22.97 -4.49
N TRP A 139 5.28 22.05 -3.85
CA TRP A 139 5.07 21.69 -2.45
C TRP A 139 6.39 21.67 -1.67
N PRO A 140 7.04 22.82 -1.42
CA PRO A 140 8.35 22.85 -0.77
C PRO A 140 8.37 22.27 0.64
N LYS A 141 7.29 22.35 1.40
CA LYS A 141 7.19 21.76 2.73
C LYS A 141 6.85 20.27 2.68
N ALA A 142 6.02 19.85 1.74
CA ALA A 142 5.62 18.43 1.60
C ALA A 142 6.68 17.58 0.88
N HIS A 143 7.52 18.18 0.02
CA HIS A 143 8.57 17.47 -0.70
C HIS A 143 9.74 17.11 0.19
N THR A 144 9.89 15.84 0.53
CA THR A 144 10.96 15.35 1.42
C THR A 144 12.10 14.64 0.69
N THR A 145 11.84 14.14 -0.52
CA THR A 145 12.82 13.40 -1.33
C THR A 145 12.45 13.45 -2.80
N GLN A 146 13.45 13.37 -3.67
CA GLN A 146 13.28 13.29 -5.13
C GLN A 146 12.73 11.92 -5.56
N ILE A 147 13.11 10.88 -4.85
CA ILE A 147 12.76 9.49 -5.15
C ILE A 147 12.02 8.91 -3.94
N ILE A 148 10.88 8.31 -4.19
CA ILE A 148 10.15 7.52 -3.22
C ILE A 148 10.69 6.10 -3.29
N ASN A 149 11.22 5.59 -2.20
CA ASN A 149 11.91 4.29 -2.13
C ASN A 149 11.47 3.47 -0.91
N PRO A 150 10.22 3.01 -0.85
CA PRO A 150 9.78 2.14 0.22
C PRO A 150 10.43 0.77 0.14
N SER A 151 10.61 0.16 1.31
CA SER A 151 10.92 -1.26 1.46
C SER A 151 9.85 -1.91 2.30
N GLU A 152 9.32 -3.02 1.84
CA GLU A 152 8.17 -3.71 2.42
C GLU A 152 8.50 -5.18 2.66
N HIS A 153 7.99 -5.70 3.78
CA HIS A 153 8.10 -7.10 4.14
C HIS A 153 6.71 -7.61 4.57
N PHE A 154 6.30 -8.68 3.94
CA PHE A 154 5.07 -9.40 4.25
C PHE A 154 5.38 -10.80 4.76
N THR A 155 4.60 -11.26 5.72
CA THR A 155 4.58 -12.65 6.14
C THR A 155 3.14 -13.12 6.22
N PHE A 156 2.78 -14.05 5.34
CA PHE A 156 1.43 -14.60 5.27
C PHE A 156 1.39 -15.97 5.94
N TYR A 157 0.30 -16.24 6.63
CA TYR A 157 -0.01 -17.51 7.28
C TYR A 157 -1.40 -17.97 6.87
N THR A 158 -1.52 -19.24 6.49
CA THR A 158 -2.82 -19.86 6.17
C THR A 158 -2.83 -21.33 6.59
N PRO A 159 -3.97 -21.87 7.12
CA PRO A 159 -4.08 -23.26 7.46
C PRO A 159 -3.90 -24.17 6.23
N VAL A 160 -3.17 -25.28 6.41
CA VAL A 160 -2.85 -26.25 5.33
C VAL A 160 -4.13 -26.85 4.74
N ASP A 161 -5.08 -27.24 5.57
CA ASP A 161 -6.35 -27.80 5.14
C ASP A 161 -7.18 -26.84 4.31
N GLN A 162 -7.23 -25.56 4.72
CA GLN A 162 -7.95 -24.50 4.00
C GLN A 162 -7.29 -24.16 2.66
N MET A 163 -5.97 -24.10 2.61
CA MET A 163 -5.24 -23.81 1.38
C MET A 163 -5.35 -24.96 0.37
N ASN A 164 -5.46 -26.21 0.84
CA ASN A 164 -5.58 -27.38 0.01
C ASN A 164 -7.03 -27.74 -0.39
N ASP A 165 -8.02 -27.08 0.21
CA ASP A 165 -9.41 -27.28 -0.14
C ASP A 165 -9.75 -26.61 -1.48
N ARG A 166 -9.71 -27.38 -2.55
CA ARG A 166 -10.03 -26.92 -3.90
C ARG A 166 -11.52 -26.61 -4.12
N SER A 167 -12.40 -27.00 -3.20
CA SER A 167 -13.82 -26.64 -3.24
C SER A 167 -14.06 -25.20 -2.79
N ASN A 168 -13.11 -24.62 -2.03
CA ASN A 168 -13.14 -23.24 -1.58
C ASN A 168 -12.13 -22.40 -2.38
N PRO A 169 -12.58 -21.47 -3.22
CA PRO A 169 -11.68 -20.62 -4.02
C PRO A 169 -10.94 -19.57 -3.18
N SER A 170 -11.13 -19.52 -1.87
CA SER A 170 -10.73 -18.42 -1.02
C SER A 170 -10.27 -18.89 0.37
N ALA A 171 -9.00 -19.27 0.49
CA ALA A 171 -8.42 -19.58 1.79
C ALA A 171 -8.34 -18.33 2.69
N PRO A 172 -8.61 -18.45 4.01
CA PRO A 172 -8.30 -17.39 4.96
C PRO A 172 -6.79 -17.20 5.07
N PHE A 173 -6.36 -15.99 5.42
CA PHE A 173 -4.98 -15.75 5.79
C PHE A 173 -4.85 -14.67 6.86
N TYR A 174 -3.75 -14.74 7.59
CA TYR A 174 -3.24 -13.67 8.43
C TYR A 174 -1.93 -13.17 7.84
N ALA A 175 -1.67 -11.87 7.95
CA ALA A 175 -0.42 -11.29 7.50
C ALA A 175 0.18 -10.34 8.53
N GLY A 176 1.48 -10.46 8.73
CA GLY A 176 2.32 -9.42 9.30
C GLY A 176 2.87 -8.56 8.16
N PHE A 177 2.93 -7.26 8.36
CA PHE A 177 3.46 -6.32 7.40
C PHE A 177 4.39 -5.32 8.08
N MET A 178 5.53 -5.07 7.46
CA MET A 178 6.45 -4.00 7.85
C MET A 178 6.83 -3.19 6.63
N ARG A 179 6.95 -1.88 6.82
CA ARG A 179 7.36 -0.95 5.76
C ARG A 179 8.28 0.11 6.30
N THR A 180 9.33 0.43 5.55
CA THR A 180 10.05 1.69 5.67
C THR A 180 9.70 2.56 4.48
N SER A 181 9.56 3.85 4.70
CA SER A 181 9.29 4.82 3.64
C SER A 181 9.84 6.19 3.99
N PRO A 182 10.05 7.07 3.02
CA PRO A 182 10.21 8.49 3.29
C PRO A 182 9.04 9.04 4.11
N TRP A 183 9.22 10.24 4.67
CA TRP A 183 8.14 10.97 5.31
C TRP A 183 6.95 11.15 4.36
N TRP A 184 5.74 10.93 4.85
CA TRP A 184 4.54 11.21 4.09
C TRP A 184 4.46 12.70 3.74
N PRO A 185 3.96 13.10 2.54
CA PRO A 185 3.93 14.51 2.13
C PRO A 185 3.11 15.38 3.09
N TRP A 186 2.01 14.88 3.62
CA TRP A 186 1.16 15.60 4.57
C TRP A 186 1.87 15.94 5.88
N MET A 187 2.95 15.24 6.24
CA MET A 187 3.74 15.55 7.43
C MET A 187 4.59 16.82 7.28
N ARG A 188 4.74 17.34 6.07
CA ARG A 188 5.41 18.62 5.75
C ARG A 188 6.84 18.72 6.30
N MET A 189 7.61 17.65 6.12
CA MET A 189 8.98 17.55 6.63
C MET A 189 10.05 18.11 5.67
N GLY A 190 9.68 18.58 4.47
CA GLY A 190 10.62 18.94 3.40
C GLY A 190 11.57 20.10 3.70
N GLN A 191 11.25 20.95 4.67
CA GLN A 191 12.09 22.08 5.10
C GLN A 191 12.60 21.91 6.55
N SER A 192 12.43 20.73 7.15
CA SER A 192 12.70 20.53 8.57
C SER A 192 14.15 20.24 8.92
N GLU A 193 15.02 20.01 7.95
CA GLU A 193 16.40 19.50 8.15
C GLU A 193 16.47 18.22 9.02
N ILE A 194 15.35 17.54 9.20
CA ILE A 194 15.24 16.33 10.01
C ILE A 194 15.38 15.10 9.13
N ASP A 195 16.54 14.48 9.18
CA ASP A 195 16.76 13.17 8.59
C ASP A 195 15.93 12.09 9.30
N GLY A 196 15.43 11.16 8.51
CA GLY A 196 14.72 10.01 9.02
C GLY A 196 13.78 9.39 8.00
N ALA A 197 13.14 8.33 8.43
CA ALA A 197 12.13 7.65 7.66
C ALA A 197 11.02 7.13 8.57
N LEU A 198 9.89 6.82 7.99
CA LEU A 198 8.81 6.16 8.68
C LEU A 198 9.05 4.66 8.71
N PHE A 199 8.72 4.05 9.84
CA PHE A 199 8.63 2.62 10.00
C PHE A 199 7.21 2.25 10.38
N GLY A 200 6.51 1.57 9.48
CA GLY A 200 5.17 1.02 9.71
C GLY A 200 5.25 -0.45 10.07
N ARG A 201 4.39 -0.88 11.00
CA ARG A 201 4.16 -2.29 11.32
C ARG A 201 2.67 -2.50 11.50
N MET A 202 2.12 -3.45 10.77
CA MET A 202 0.70 -3.77 10.79
C MET A 202 0.47 -5.27 10.86
N HIS A 203 -0.72 -5.63 11.30
CA HIS A 203 -1.28 -6.97 11.17
C HIS A 203 -2.55 -6.88 10.38
N SER A 204 -2.79 -7.82 9.50
CA SER A 204 -4.00 -7.90 8.71
C SER A 204 -4.51 -9.33 8.64
N PHE A 205 -5.76 -9.46 8.30
CA PHE A 205 -6.41 -10.74 8.06
C PHE A 205 -7.44 -10.57 6.95
N LYS A 206 -7.70 -11.66 6.25
CA LYS A 206 -8.72 -11.68 5.21
C LYS A 206 -10.11 -11.75 5.84
N ILE A 207 -10.92 -10.75 5.54
CA ILE A 207 -12.36 -10.78 5.86
C ILE A 207 -13.02 -11.75 4.88
N THR A 208 -13.73 -12.74 5.40
CA THR A 208 -14.48 -13.74 4.61
C THR A 208 -15.98 -13.43 4.53
N GLY A 209 -16.44 -12.42 5.25
CA GLY A 209 -17.81 -11.93 5.29
C GLY A 209 -18.11 -10.84 4.27
N THR A 210 -18.61 -9.73 4.76
CA THR A 210 -19.03 -8.58 3.96
C THR A 210 -18.27 -7.30 4.37
N MET A 211 -18.48 -6.21 3.65
CA MET A 211 -17.93 -4.90 4.00
C MET A 211 -18.33 -4.42 5.39
N SER A 212 -19.45 -4.91 5.93
CA SER A 212 -19.87 -4.60 7.31
C SER A 212 -18.97 -5.17 8.40
N ASP A 213 -18.02 -6.05 8.05
CA ASP A 213 -17.02 -6.56 8.99
C ASP A 213 -15.81 -5.62 9.14
N ILE A 214 -15.74 -4.58 8.31
CA ILE A 214 -14.78 -3.48 8.48
C ILE A 214 -15.19 -2.66 9.71
N PRO A 215 -14.26 -2.26 10.58
CA PRO A 215 -14.59 -1.43 11.74
C PRO A 215 -15.38 -0.18 11.36
N ASP A 216 -16.49 0.04 12.05
CA ASP A 216 -17.47 1.12 11.81
C ASP A 216 -16.84 2.51 11.56
N PRO A 217 -15.85 2.99 12.36
CA PRO A 217 -15.27 4.30 12.13
C PRO A 217 -14.57 4.41 10.78
N VAL A 218 -13.90 3.32 10.33
CA VAL A 218 -13.19 3.26 9.05
C VAL A 218 -14.19 3.22 7.90
N LEU A 219 -15.19 2.34 7.98
CA LEU A 219 -16.19 2.21 6.92
C LEU A 219 -16.96 3.51 6.71
N LYS A 220 -17.48 4.13 7.77
CA LYS A 220 -18.19 5.41 7.70
C LYS A 220 -17.34 6.54 7.14
N ARG A 221 -16.04 6.53 7.48
CA ARG A 221 -15.11 7.53 6.97
C ARG A 221 -14.84 7.36 5.47
N VAL A 222 -14.65 6.13 5.03
CA VAL A 222 -14.47 5.80 3.61
C VAL A 222 -15.74 6.11 2.80
N GLU A 223 -16.91 5.73 3.29
CA GLU A 223 -18.19 6.03 2.62
C GLU A 223 -18.39 7.54 2.40
N LYS A 224 -17.90 8.34 3.34
CA LYS A 224 -17.99 9.80 3.26
C LYS A 224 -16.96 10.42 2.32
N ASP A 225 -15.69 10.05 2.47
CA ASP A 225 -14.57 10.79 1.88
C ASP A 225 -14.02 10.13 0.61
N HIS A 226 -14.08 8.80 0.52
CA HIS A 226 -13.47 8.01 -0.56
C HIS A 226 -14.31 6.79 -0.95
N PRO A 227 -15.60 6.96 -1.27
CA PRO A 227 -16.48 5.82 -1.58
C PRO A 227 -15.99 4.97 -2.76
N GLU A 228 -15.14 5.52 -3.62
CA GLU A 228 -14.57 4.83 -4.78
C GLU A 228 -13.64 3.67 -4.42
N ILE A 229 -13.13 3.59 -3.18
CA ILE A 229 -12.28 2.48 -2.75
C ILE A 229 -13.06 1.29 -2.16
N LEU A 230 -14.37 1.45 -1.94
CA LEU A 230 -15.23 0.35 -1.50
C LEU A 230 -15.45 -0.71 -2.58
N GLU A 231 -15.30 -0.33 -3.83
CA GLU A 231 -15.46 -1.22 -4.96
C GLU A 231 -14.20 -1.30 -5.80
N VAL A 232 -13.79 -2.52 -6.15
CA VAL A 232 -12.73 -2.72 -7.12
C VAL A 232 -13.25 -2.31 -8.49
N GLN A 233 -12.58 -1.36 -9.13
CA GLN A 233 -13.00 -0.83 -10.42
C GLN A 233 -13.18 -1.92 -11.47
N SER A 234 -14.23 -1.82 -12.28
CA SER A 234 -14.51 -2.74 -13.37
C SER A 234 -13.42 -2.67 -14.46
N GLY A 235 -13.27 -3.76 -15.21
CA GLY A 235 -12.28 -3.86 -16.28
C GLY A 235 -10.90 -4.30 -15.82
N TRP A 236 -10.17 -4.96 -16.74
CA TRP A 236 -8.81 -5.47 -16.53
C TRP A 236 -7.79 -4.72 -17.39
N GLY A 237 -8.22 -3.72 -18.13
CA GLY A 237 -7.40 -2.95 -19.04
C GLY A 237 -6.44 -1.97 -18.34
N ASN A 238 -5.72 -1.23 -19.17
CA ASN A 238 -4.74 -0.24 -18.76
C ASN A 238 -5.35 0.84 -17.88
N THR A 239 -4.91 0.89 -16.65
CA THR A 239 -5.17 2.03 -15.76
C THR A 239 -3.88 2.39 -15.08
N ILE A 240 -3.60 3.69 -15.03
CA ILE A 240 -2.48 4.21 -14.25
C ILE A 240 -2.80 3.99 -12.77
N PRO A 241 -2.01 3.22 -12.04
CA PRO A 241 -2.16 3.13 -10.59
C PRO A 241 -2.01 4.49 -9.94
N LYS A 242 -2.77 4.70 -8.88
CA LYS A 242 -2.69 5.92 -8.09
C LYS A 242 -2.49 5.56 -6.64
N GLY A 243 -1.29 5.76 -6.19
CA GLY A 243 -0.92 5.65 -4.78
C GLY A 243 -1.16 6.97 -4.02
N THR A 244 -0.79 6.96 -2.76
CA THR A 244 -1.01 8.10 -1.85
C THR A 244 -0.28 9.38 -2.28
N TRP A 245 0.93 9.28 -2.84
CA TRP A 245 1.67 10.47 -3.32
C TRP A 245 1.03 11.09 -4.54
N GLU A 246 0.55 10.28 -5.49
CA GLU A 246 -0.18 10.75 -6.66
C GLU A 246 -1.51 11.38 -6.25
N ALA A 247 -2.25 10.75 -5.33
CA ALA A 247 -3.49 11.29 -4.79
C ALA A 247 -3.25 12.63 -4.08
N TYR A 248 -2.20 12.72 -3.25
CA TYR A 248 -1.82 13.98 -2.59
C TYR A 248 -1.52 15.09 -3.61
N ALA A 249 -0.73 14.79 -4.64
CA ALA A 249 -0.36 15.77 -5.67
C ALA A 249 -1.55 16.24 -6.52
N GLU A 250 -2.61 15.44 -6.64
CA GLU A 250 -3.83 15.80 -7.35
C GLU A 250 -4.83 16.57 -6.49
N GLU A 251 -4.96 16.23 -5.22
CA GLU A 251 -6.04 16.68 -4.34
C GLU A 251 -5.62 17.86 -3.45
N VAL A 252 -4.32 17.94 -3.11
CA VAL A 252 -3.83 18.99 -2.20
C VAL A 252 -3.33 20.19 -2.98
N PRO A 253 -3.83 21.42 -2.69
CA PRO A 253 -3.39 22.63 -3.35
C PRO A 253 -1.87 22.86 -3.23
N HIS A 254 -1.28 23.50 -4.23
CA HIS A 254 0.12 23.91 -4.19
C HIS A 254 0.36 24.85 -2.99
N GLU A 255 1.54 24.77 -2.39
CA GLU A 255 1.94 25.60 -1.25
C GLU A 255 2.43 27.00 -1.64
N ILE A 256 2.59 27.24 -2.93
CA ILE A 256 3.04 28.51 -3.54
C ILE A 256 2.06 28.94 -4.64
#